data_f91659ed932b23346e65e35c33a52769
#
_entry.id   f91659ed932b23346e65e35c33a52769
#
_cell.length_a   1.000
_cell.length_b   1.000
_cell.length_c   1.000
_cell.angle_alpha   90.00
_cell.angle_beta   90.00
_cell.angle_gamma   90.00
#
_symmetry.space_group_name_H-M   'P 1'
#
loop_
_entity.id
_entity.type
_entity.pdbx_description
1 polymer ?
#
loop_
_entity_poly.entity_id
_entity_poly.type
_entity_poly.pdbx_seq_one_letter_code
_entity_poly.pdbx_strand_id
1 'polypeptide(L)'
;LTDYVRDGAEIYRRSFATIRAEADLARFPADVSRVVVRMIHACGMVDLVSDVDYSPNVVRDARAALLAGAPILCDAQMVAAGVTRRRLPADNEVVCTLSDPQVPGLAAEMGNTRSAAALELWRDRLDGAVVAIGNAPTALFHLLDMIAAGAPRPAAVLGVPVGFIGAAESKDALADNDLGLEYLVVRGRRGGSAMTAAAINAIASEEE
;
A
#
# COMPACT_ATOMS: atom_id res chain seq x y z
N LEU A 1 -5.35 38.88 11.02
CA LEU A 1 -5.82 37.59 10.48
C LEU A 1 -4.71 37.02 9.61
N THR A 2 -4.36 35.74 9.82
CA THR A 2 -3.35 35.05 9.01
C THR A 2 -3.87 34.86 7.59
N ASP A 3 -3.09 35.28 6.61
CA ASP A 3 -3.41 35.06 5.20
C ASP A 3 -2.99 33.62 4.80
N TYR A 4 -3.92 32.85 4.29
CA TYR A 4 -3.67 31.47 3.81
C TYR A 4 -4.67 31.08 2.71
N VAL A 5 -4.28 30.13 1.86
CA VAL A 5 -5.16 29.60 0.82
C VAL A 5 -6.30 28.80 1.45
N ARG A 6 -7.55 29.16 1.10
CA ARG A 6 -8.77 28.56 1.67
C ARG A 6 -9.51 27.64 0.71
N ASP A 7 -9.16 27.68 -0.56
CA ASP A 7 -9.70 26.81 -1.60
C ASP A 7 -8.97 25.47 -1.60
N GLY A 8 -9.67 24.40 -1.25
CA GLY A 8 -9.09 23.05 -1.17
C GLY A 8 -8.56 22.55 -2.51
N ALA A 9 -9.26 22.81 -3.62
CA ALA A 9 -8.81 22.42 -4.95
C ALA A 9 -7.51 23.13 -5.34
N GLU A 10 -7.43 24.42 -5.02
CA GLU A 10 -6.20 25.22 -5.25
C GLU A 10 -5.04 24.72 -4.39
N ILE A 11 -5.29 24.33 -3.12
CA ILE A 11 -4.27 23.74 -2.25
C ILE A 11 -3.70 22.45 -2.88
N TYR A 12 -4.57 21.55 -3.35
CA TYR A 12 -4.13 20.30 -4.01
C TYR A 12 -3.31 20.61 -5.27
N ARG A 13 -3.82 21.48 -6.13
CA ARG A 13 -3.14 21.87 -7.38
C ARG A 13 -1.73 22.43 -7.12
N ARG A 14 -1.61 23.35 -6.16
CA ARG A 14 -0.31 23.93 -5.77
C ARG A 14 0.61 22.88 -5.14
N SER A 15 0.08 22.05 -4.27
CA SER A 15 0.85 20.99 -3.61
C SER A 15 1.47 20.04 -4.64
N PHE A 16 0.67 19.53 -5.56
CA PHE A 16 1.17 18.61 -6.60
C PHE A 16 2.14 19.29 -7.56
N ALA A 17 1.91 20.56 -7.92
CA ALA A 17 2.85 21.33 -8.74
C ALA A 17 4.20 21.50 -8.03
N THR A 18 4.18 21.82 -6.72
CA THR A 18 5.39 21.96 -5.91
C THR A 18 6.14 20.63 -5.81
N ILE A 19 5.44 19.53 -5.53
CA ILE A 19 6.06 18.20 -5.46
C ILE A 19 6.74 17.85 -6.79
N ARG A 20 6.07 18.09 -7.94
CA ARG A 20 6.64 17.82 -9.26
C ARG A 20 7.84 18.72 -9.60
N ALA A 21 7.90 19.91 -9.03
CA ALA A 21 9.04 20.82 -9.22
C ALA A 21 10.26 20.44 -8.36
N GLU A 22 10.04 19.84 -7.20
CA GLU A 22 11.09 19.55 -6.22
C GLU A 22 11.57 18.10 -6.24
N ALA A 23 10.70 17.14 -6.58
CA ALA A 23 11.02 15.72 -6.59
C ALA A 23 11.64 15.30 -7.92
N ASP A 24 12.71 14.47 -7.87
CA ASP A 24 13.27 13.84 -9.06
C ASP A 24 12.41 12.64 -9.50
N LEU A 25 11.45 12.91 -10.37
CA LEU A 25 10.50 11.92 -10.88
C LEU A 25 10.95 11.26 -12.20
N ALA A 26 12.09 11.66 -12.77
CA ALA A 26 12.52 11.25 -14.12
C ALA A 26 12.71 9.72 -14.26
N ARG A 27 13.02 9.02 -13.17
CA ARG A 27 13.19 7.56 -13.18
C ARG A 27 11.90 6.75 -13.18
N PHE A 28 10.75 7.40 -12.93
CA PHE A 28 9.47 6.72 -12.84
C PHE A 28 8.68 6.85 -14.15
N PRO A 29 8.05 5.78 -14.65
CA PRO A 29 7.04 5.91 -15.69
C PRO A 29 5.84 6.73 -15.17
N ALA A 30 5.04 7.26 -16.08
CA ALA A 30 4.01 8.25 -15.76
C ALA A 30 2.98 7.77 -14.73
N ASP A 31 2.59 6.51 -14.78
CA ASP A 31 1.64 5.89 -13.86
C ASP A 31 2.23 5.74 -12.44
N VAL A 32 3.47 5.26 -12.32
CA VAL A 32 4.18 5.17 -11.04
C VAL A 32 4.46 6.56 -10.49
N SER A 33 4.86 7.52 -11.35
CA SER A 33 5.11 8.90 -10.93
C SER A 33 3.89 9.53 -10.25
N ARG A 34 2.66 9.32 -10.75
CA ARG A 34 1.44 9.79 -10.08
C ARG A 34 1.25 9.18 -8.69
N VAL A 35 1.53 7.89 -8.54
CA VAL A 35 1.47 7.21 -7.24
C VAL A 35 2.47 7.83 -6.28
N VAL A 36 3.72 8.01 -6.71
CA VAL A 36 4.79 8.59 -5.89
C VAL A 36 4.47 10.03 -5.47
N VAL A 37 3.96 10.87 -6.38
CA VAL A 37 3.53 12.25 -6.07
C VAL A 37 2.48 12.27 -4.97
N ARG A 38 1.48 11.37 -5.02
CA ARG A 38 0.45 11.30 -4.00
C ARG A 38 0.99 10.75 -2.66
N MET A 39 1.94 9.84 -2.70
CA MET A 39 2.64 9.37 -1.49
C MET A 39 3.44 10.49 -0.84
N ILE A 40 4.17 11.29 -1.62
CA ILE A 40 4.90 12.47 -1.15
C ILE A 40 3.94 13.49 -0.54
N HIS A 41 2.81 13.76 -1.19
CA HIS A 41 1.78 14.65 -0.65
C HIS A 41 1.29 14.20 0.73
N ALA A 42 1.15 12.89 0.95
CA ALA A 42 0.68 12.33 2.22
C ALA A 42 1.72 12.41 3.36
N CYS A 43 3.01 12.47 3.05
CA CYS A 43 4.07 12.47 4.06
C CYS A 43 4.90 13.77 4.13
N GLY A 44 4.83 14.62 3.10
CA GLY A 44 5.59 15.86 3.02
C GLY A 44 7.10 15.68 2.78
N MET A 45 7.52 14.52 2.26
CA MET A 45 8.94 14.17 2.07
C MET A 45 9.25 13.95 0.59
N VAL A 46 9.83 14.96 -0.09
CA VAL A 46 10.19 14.87 -1.52
C VAL A 46 11.32 13.88 -1.79
N ASP A 47 12.20 13.66 -0.82
CA ASP A 47 13.29 12.68 -0.88
C ASP A 47 12.81 11.22 -0.84
N LEU A 48 11.51 10.98 -0.61
CA LEU A 48 10.90 9.65 -0.70
C LEU A 48 11.19 8.96 -2.04
N VAL A 49 11.36 9.73 -3.12
CA VAL A 49 11.70 9.22 -4.45
C VAL A 49 12.91 8.29 -4.45
N SER A 50 13.88 8.52 -3.55
CA SER A 50 15.10 7.70 -3.46
C SER A 50 14.83 6.30 -2.91
N ASP A 51 13.78 6.14 -2.11
CA ASP A 51 13.48 4.91 -1.39
C ASP A 51 12.36 4.07 -2.05
N VAL A 52 11.63 4.65 -3.02
CA VAL A 52 10.56 3.91 -3.72
C VAL A 52 11.19 2.89 -4.68
N ASP A 53 10.75 1.65 -4.56
CA ASP A 53 11.08 0.56 -5.48
C ASP A 53 9.81 -0.19 -5.88
N TYR A 54 9.78 -0.71 -7.11
CA TYR A 54 8.55 -1.24 -7.69
C TYR A 54 8.82 -2.21 -8.83
N SER A 55 7.94 -3.18 -9.01
CA SER A 55 7.91 -4.03 -10.20
C SER A 55 7.26 -3.30 -11.39
N PRO A 56 7.66 -3.62 -12.65
CA PRO A 56 7.25 -2.84 -13.82
C PRO A 56 5.74 -2.74 -14.05
N ASN A 57 4.96 -3.70 -13.58
CA ASN A 57 3.53 -3.79 -13.89
C ASN A 57 2.63 -3.47 -12.69
N VAL A 58 3.19 -3.16 -11.53
CA VAL A 58 2.43 -3.05 -10.27
C VAL A 58 1.23 -2.10 -10.37
N VAL A 59 1.40 -0.91 -10.94
CA VAL A 59 0.31 0.07 -11.06
C VAL A 59 -0.74 -0.39 -12.06
N ARG A 60 -0.30 -0.94 -13.20
CA ARG A 60 -1.20 -1.49 -14.24
C ARG A 60 -2.06 -2.62 -13.69
N ASP A 61 -1.43 -3.59 -13.02
CA ASP A 61 -2.11 -4.80 -12.57
C ASP A 61 -3.01 -4.52 -11.36
N ALA A 62 -2.54 -3.69 -10.43
CA ALA A 62 -3.39 -3.21 -9.32
C ALA A 62 -4.62 -2.44 -9.84
N ARG A 63 -4.43 -1.53 -10.81
CA ARG A 63 -5.55 -0.78 -11.39
C ARG A 63 -6.52 -1.69 -12.14
N ALA A 64 -6.02 -2.62 -12.93
CA ALA A 64 -6.87 -3.58 -13.65
C ALA A 64 -7.71 -4.42 -12.67
N ALA A 65 -7.10 -4.89 -11.57
CA ALA A 65 -7.80 -5.61 -10.51
C ALA A 65 -8.90 -4.75 -9.87
N LEU A 66 -8.61 -3.49 -9.52
CA LEU A 66 -9.60 -2.59 -8.94
C LEU A 66 -10.76 -2.31 -9.91
N LEU A 67 -10.49 -2.11 -11.20
CA LEU A 67 -11.53 -1.96 -12.24
C LEU A 67 -12.41 -3.20 -12.38
N ALA A 68 -11.84 -4.38 -12.14
CA ALA A 68 -12.57 -5.66 -12.13
C ALA A 68 -13.34 -5.92 -10.82
N GLY A 69 -13.31 -5.00 -9.85
CA GLY A 69 -14.02 -5.14 -8.57
C GLY A 69 -13.25 -5.89 -7.48
N ALA A 70 -11.95 -6.13 -7.67
CA ALA A 70 -11.13 -6.82 -6.67
C ALA A 70 -11.15 -6.13 -5.29
N PRO A 71 -11.10 -6.88 -4.19
CA PRO A 71 -11.01 -6.30 -2.86
C PRO A 71 -9.64 -5.70 -2.60
N ILE A 72 -9.59 -4.74 -1.66
CA ILE A 72 -8.38 -4.20 -1.07
C ILE A 72 -8.23 -4.79 0.33
N LEU A 73 -7.15 -5.54 0.55
CA LEU A 73 -6.86 -6.20 1.82
C LEU A 73 -5.83 -5.38 2.60
N CYS A 74 -6.22 -4.86 3.76
CA CYS A 74 -5.42 -3.94 4.56
C CYS A 74 -4.98 -4.57 5.88
N ASP A 75 -3.70 -4.43 6.24
CA ASP A 75 -3.15 -4.96 7.49
C ASP A 75 -3.57 -4.17 8.74
N ALA A 76 -4.02 -2.92 8.57
CA ALA A 76 -4.40 -2.05 9.66
C ALA A 76 -5.65 -1.22 9.33
N GLN A 77 -6.44 -0.90 10.36
CA GLN A 77 -7.63 -0.05 10.23
C GLN A 77 -7.28 1.35 9.70
N MET A 78 -6.11 1.90 10.05
CA MET A 78 -5.66 3.19 9.53
C MET A 78 -5.45 3.18 8.03
N VAL A 79 -4.93 2.08 7.45
CA VAL A 79 -4.83 1.92 6.00
C VAL A 79 -6.23 1.88 5.38
N ALA A 80 -7.10 1.02 5.89
CA ALA A 80 -8.46 0.88 5.40
C ALA A 80 -9.28 2.18 5.48
N ALA A 81 -9.13 2.93 6.57
CA ALA A 81 -9.78 4.24 6.75
C ALA A 81 -9.23 5.33 5.82
N GLY A 82 -7.96 5.23 5.44
CA GLY A 82 -7.32 6.16 4.51
C GLY A 82 -7.71 5.97 3.05
N VAL A 83 -8.29 4.82 2.68
CA VAL A 83 -8.79 4.57 1.33
C VAL A 83 -10.06 5.38 1.09
N THR A 84 -10.01 6.29 0.13
CA THR A 84 -11.11 7.18 -0.24
C THR A 84 -12.11 6.44 -1.11
N ARG A 85 -13.22 5.99 -0.54
CA ARG A 85 -14.22 5.13 -1.21
C ARG A 85 -14.71 5.70 -2.54
N ARG A 86 -14.96 7.01 -2.61
CA ARG A 86 -15.43 7.69 -3.84
C ARG A 86 -14.41 7.65 -5.00
N ARG A 87 -13.16 7.29 -4.74
CA ARG A 87 -12.12 7.13 -5.77
C ARG A 87 -12.05 5.73 -6.33
N LEU A 88 -12.69 4.76 -5.68
CA LEU A 88 -12.69 3.37 -6.12
C LEU A 88 -13.52 3.22 -7.39
N PRO A 89 -12.98 2.53 -8.42
CA PRO A 89 -13.62 2.48 -9.74
C PRO A 89 -14.81 1.52 -9.82
N ALA A 90 -14.98 0.66 -8.83
CA ALA A 90 -16.07 -0.28 -8.68
C ALA A 90 -16.48 -0.31 -7.20
N ASP A 91 -17.45 -1.13 -6.82
CA ASP A 91 -17.82 -1.35 -5.42
C ASP A 91 -16.76 -2.23 -4.71
N ASN A 92 -15.48 -1.81 -4.79
CA ASN A 92 -14.37 -2.54 -4.21
C ASN A 92 -14.51 -2.61 -2.69
N GLU A 93 -14.53 -3.82 -2.17
CA GLU A 93 -14.53 -4.04 -0.72
C GLU A 93 -13.16 -3.66 -0.14
N VAL A 94 -13.15 -2.94 0.98
CA VAL A 94 -11.91 -2.64 1.71
C VAL A 94 -11.97 -3.35 3.04
N VAL A 95 -11.11 -4.35 3.19
CA VAL A 95 -11.14 -5.35 4.24
C VAL A 95 -9.95 -5.17 5.17
N CYS A 96 -10.21 -5.15 6.48
CA CYS A 96 -9.19 -5.27 7.51
C CYS A 96 -9.67 -6.25 8.57
N THR A 97 -9.01 -7.37 8.69
CA THR A 97 -9.37 -8.47 9.61
C THR A 97 -8.67 -8.39 10.97
N LEU A 98 -7.86 -7.35 11.22
CA LEU A 98 -7.05 -7.22 12.44
C LEU A 98 -7.85 -7.29 13.75
N SER A 99 -9.10 -6.84 13.72
CA SER A 99 -10.00 -6.81 14.88
C SER A 99 -10.99 -7.98 14.91
N ASP A 100 -10.84 -8.97 14.01
CA ASP A 100 -11.69 -10.15 14.02
C ASP A 100 -11.49 -10.94 15.32
N PRO A 101 -12.58 -11.42 15.95
CA PRO A 101 -12.52 -12.17 17.21
C PRO A 101 -11.65 -13.44 17.16
N GLN A 102 -11.42 -14.03 16.00
CA GLN A 102 -10.58 -15.22 15.84
C GLN A 102 -9.07 -14.89 15.93
N VAL A 103 -8.67 -13.65 15.61
CA VAL A 103 -7.27 -13.27 15.48
C VAL A 103 -6.43 -13.53 16.74
N PRO A 104 -6.89 -13.23 17.97
CA PRO A 104 -6.09 -13.54 19.16
C PRO A 104 -5.79 -15.04 19.32
N GLY A 105 -6.77 -15.92 19.02
CA GLY A 105 -6.58 -17.36 19.07
C GLY A 105 -5.60 -17.86 18.01
N LEU A 106 -5.79 -17.43 16.76
CA LEU A 106 -4.87 -17.73 15.65
C LEU A 106 -3.44 -17.27 15.93
N ALA A 107 -3.27 -16.07 16.48
CA ALA A 107 -1.94 -15.55 16.83
C ALA A 107 -1.23 -16.43 17.88
N ALA A 108 -1.97 -16.89 18.89
CA ALA A 108 -1.44 -17.78 19.92
C ALA A 108 -1.06 -19.16 19.34
N GLU A 109 -1.89 -19.75 18.49
CA GLU A 109 -1.63 -21.03 17.82
C GLU A 109 -0.41 -20.96 16.90
N MET A 110 -0.30 -19.89 16.15
CA MET A 110 0.82 -19.65 15.21
C MET A 110 2.11 -19.24 15.92
N GLY A 111 2.06 -18.82 17.19
CA GLY A 111 3.19 -18.20 17.85
C GLY A 111 3.68 -16.91 17.15
N ASN A 112 2.75 -16.14 16.56
CA ASN A 112 3.05 -14.96 15.76
C ASN A 112 2.23 -13.76 16.22
N THR A 113 2.43 -12.60 15.59
CA THR A 113 1.69 -11.38 15.91
C THR A 113 0.24 -11.44 15.43
N ARG A 114 -0.62 -10.65 16.05
CA ARG A 114 -2.02 -10.47 15.60
C ARG A 114 -2.08 -9.99 14.15
N SER A 115 -1.16 -9.11 13.75
CA SER A 115 -1.11 -8.59 12.37
C SER A 115 -0.80 -9.70 11.36
N ALA A 116 0.11 -10.62 11.67
CA ALA A 116 0.39 -11.79 10.83
C ALA A 116 -0.81 -12.75 10.81
N ALA A 117 -1.35 -13.09 11.98
CA ALA A 117 -2.46 -14.02 12.11
C ALA A 117 -3.74 -13.55 11.41
N ALA A 118 -3.98 -12.24 11.37
CA ALA A 118 -5.13 -11.64 10.68
C ALA A 118 -5.15 -11.96 9.17
N LEU A 119 -3.98 -12.18 8.56
CA LEU A 119 -3.87 -12.52 7.14
C LEU A 119 -4.38 -13.93 6.81
N GLU A 120 -4.42 -14.84 7.78
CA GLU A 120 -5.01 -16.17 7.56
C GLU A 120 -6.48 -16.08 7.14
N LEU A 121 -7.18 -15.03 7.57
CA LEU A 121 -8.57 -14.76 7.19
C LEU A 121 -8.71 -14.18 5.77
N TRP A 122 -7.61 -13.96 5.05
CA TRP A 122 -7.62 -13.47 3.67
C TRP A 122 -7.57 -14.59 2.63
N ARG A 123 -7.30 -15.86 3.02
CA ARG A 123 -7.00 -16.96 2.07
C ARG A 123 -8.00 -17.04 0.92
N ASP A 124 -9.28 -16.99 1.20
CA ASP A 124 -10.34 -17.12 0.20
C ASP A 124 -10.57 -15.84 -0.64
N ARG A 125 -9.89 -14.75 -0.28
CA ARG A 125 -10.03 -13.43 -0.91
C ARG A 125 -8.74 -12.93 -1.56
N LEU A 126 -7.66 -13.70 -1.40
CA LEU A 126 -6.32 -13.24 -1.81
C LEU A 126 -6.13 -13.29 -3.32
N ASP A 127 -6.81 -14.20 -4.01
CA ASP A 127 -6.70 -14.36 -5.46
C ASP A 127 -7.10 -13.06 -6.21
N GLY A 128 -6.14 -12.48 -6.90
CA GLY A 128 -6.33 -11.24 -7.65
C GLY A 128 -6.61 -9.99 -6.82
N ALA A 129 -6.56 -10.05 -5.49
CA ALA A 129 -6.75 -8.90 -4.60
C ALA A 129 -5.63 -7.86 -4.73
N VAL A 130 -5.88 -6.63 -4.30
CA VAL A 130 -4.84 -5.63 -4.06
C VAL A 130 -4.53 -5.61 -2.58
N VAL A 131 -3.30 -5.98 -2.21
CA VAL A 131 -2.86 -6.02 -0.82
C VAL A 131 -2.18 -4.71 -0.44
N ALA A 132 -2.54 -4.16 0.72
CA ALA A 132 -2.06 -2.89 1.25
C ALA A 132 -1.55 -3.08 2.69
N ILE A 133 -0.24 -3.30 2.84
CA ILE A 133 0.42 -3.44 4.15
C ILE A 133 1.17 -2.16 4.46
N GLY A 134 0.64 -1.37 5.40
CA GLY A 134 1.16 -0.06 5.77
C GLY A 134 1.60 0.06 7.22
N ASN A 135 1.48 -0.99 8.00
CA ASN A 135 1.81 -0.95 9.42
C ASN A 135 2.81 -2.03 9.84
N ALA A 136 2.47 -3.30 9.69
CA ALA A 136 3.19 -4.39 10.35
C ALA A 136 4.16 -5.13 9.41
N PRO A 137 5.48 -5.10 9.68
CA PRO A 137 6.45 -5.93 8.97
C PRO A 137 6.13 -7.44 9.05
N THR A 138 5.64 -7.89 10.19
CA THR A 138 5.25 -9.29 10.40
C THR A 138 4.09 -9.74 9.51
N ALA A 139 3.18 -8.84 9.16
CA ALA A 139 2.13 -9.10 8.18
C ALA A 139 2.74 -9.32 6.78
N LEU A 140 3.72 -8.49 6.39
CA LEU A 140 4.36 -8.63 5.09
C LEU A 140 5.17 -9.93 4.97
N PHE A 141 5.96 -10.28 5.98
CA PHE A 141 6.65 -11.56 6.00
C PHE A 141 5.69 -12.74 5.92
N HIS A 142 4.60 -12.69 6.73
CA HIS A 142 3.62 -13.78 6.74
C HIS A 142 2.88 -13.91 5.40
N LEU A 143 2.59 -12.81 4.71
CA LEU A 143 2.03 -12.85 3.36
C LEU A 143 2.93 -13.63 2.39
N LEU A 144 4.25 -13.34 2.43
CA LEU A 144 5.22 -14.05 1.59
C LEU A 144 5.26 -15.55 1.91
N ASP A 145 5.27 -15.89 3.19
CA ASP A 145 5.23 -17.30 3.65
C ASP A 145 3.95 -18.00 3.19
N MET A 146 2.79 -17.37 3.30
CA MET A 146 1.52 -17.92 2.82
C MET A 146 1.56 -18.22 1.33
N ILE A 147 2.06 -17.30 0.52
CA ILE A 147 2.13 -17.45 -0.94
C ILE A 147 3.16 -18.51 -1.32
N ALA A 148 4.31 -18.54 -0.66
CA ALA A 148 5.32 -19.58 -0.84
C ALA A 148 4.79 -20.98 -0.47
N ALA A 149 3.88 -21.07 0.50
CA ALA A 149 3.18 -22.28 0.88
C ALA A 149 1.97 -22.64 -0.03
N GLY A 150 1.76 -21.88 -1.12
CA GLY A 150 0.74 -22.17 -2.12
C GLY A 150 -0.60 -21.45 -1.96
N ALA A 151 -0.67 -20.39 -1.13
CA ALA A 151 -1.84 -19.52 -1.12
C ALA A 151 -1.98 -18.79 -2.48
N PRO A 152 -3.21 -18.40 -2.87
CA PRO A 152 -3.45 -17.65 -4.09
C PRO A 152 -2.64 -16.36 -4.14
N ARG A 153 -2.29 -15.89 -5.36
CA ARG A 153 -1.52 -14.66 -5.54
C ARG A 153 -2.42 -13.44 -5.65
N PRO A 154 -2.12 -12.35 -4.93
CA PRO A 154 -2.74 -11.07 -5.19
C PRO A 154 -2.28 -10.50 -6.54
N ALA A 155 -3.07 -9.60 -7.10
CA ALA A 155 -2.71 -8.85 -8.31
C ALA A 155 -1.52 -7.90 -8.08
N ALA A 156 -1.45 -7.32 -6.89
CA ALA A 156 -0.34 -6.46 -6.47
C ALA A 156 -0.24 -6.36 -4.95
N VAL A 157 0.98 -6.11 -4.46
CA VAL A 157 1.28 -5.88 -3.04
C VAL A 157 1.91 -4.50 -2.86
N LEU A 158 1.21 -3.60 -2.16
CA LEU A 158 1.77 -2.35 -1.69
C LEU A 158 2.35 -2.59 -0.29
N GLY A 159 3.64 -2.92 -0.24
CA GLY A 159 4.37 -3.28 0.97
C GLY A 159 5.12 -2.08 1.53
N VAL A 160 4.46 -1.27 2.35
CA VAL A 160 5.00 -0.03 2.91
C VAL A 160 4.93 -0.01 4.45
N PRO A 161 5.20 -1.13 5.15
CA PRO A 161 5.25 -1.09 6.61
C PRO A 161 6.32 -0.13 7.11
N VAL A 162 6.10 0.43 8.30
CA VAL A 162 6.99 1.38 8.96
C VAL A 162 7.59 0.78 10.22
N GLY A 163 8.85 1.07 10.52
CA GLY A 163 9.43 0.67 11.80
C GLY A 163 10.93 0.44 11.81
N PHE A 164 11.38 -0.03 12.98
CA PHE A 164 12.80 -0.23 13.27
C PHE A 164 13.21 -1.71 13.30
N ILE A 165 12.25 -2.63 13.43
CA ILE A 165 12.47 -4.07 13.48
C ILE A 165 11.67 -4.72 12.36
N GLY A 166 12.37 -5.33 11.41
CA GLY A 166 11.78 -6.07 10.29
C GLY A 166 11.18 -5.22 9.17
N ALA A 167 11.07 -3.88 9.32
CA ALA A 167 10.44 -3.05 8.30
C ALA A 167 11.25 -2.99 7.00
N ALA A 168 12.55 -2.75 7.08
CA ALA A 168 13.44 -2.76 5.93
C ALA A 168 13.49 -4.17 5.32
N GLU A 169 13.75 -5.16 6.16
CA GLU A 169 13.95 -6.55 5.76
C GLU A 169 12.70 -7.16 5.09
N SER A 170 11.50 -6.84 5.58
CA SER A 170 10.26 -7.34 4.95
C SER A 170 10.02 -6.75 3.56
N LYS A 171 10.38 -5.50 3.35
CA LYS A 171 10.28 -4.83 2.05
C LYS A 171 11.35 -5.31 1.08
N ASP A 172 12.55 -5.58 1.58
CA ASP A 172 13.61 -6.21 0.78
C ASP A 172 13.18 -7.62 0.35
N ALA A 173 12.62 -8.42 1.26
CA ALA A 173 12.10 -9.74 0.93
C ALA A 173 10.98 -9.71 -0.11
N LEU A 174 10.09 -8.70 -0.07
CA LEU A 174 9.08 -8.52 -1.10
C LEU A 174 9.69 -8.09 -2.44
N ALA A 175 10.63 -7.15 -2.44
CA ALA A 175 11.22 -6.64 -3.66
C ALA A 175 12.12 -7.67 -4.36
N ASP A 176 12.76 -8.54 -3.60
CA ASP A 176 13.64 -9.59 -4.10
C ASP A 176 12.89 -10.93 -4.30
N ASN A 177 11.54 -10.92 -4.26
CA ASN A 177 10.74 -12.15 -4.33
C ASN A 177 10.90 -12.87 -5.68
N ASP A 178 10.90 -14.20 -5.62
CA ASP A 178 10.82 -15.11 -6.76
C ASP A 178 9.42 -15.74 -6.95
N LEU A 179 8.45 -15.21 -6.20
CA LEU A 179 7.06 -15.69 -6.20
C LEU A 179 6.22 -15.12 -7.34
N GLY A 180 6.80 -14.23 -8.15
CA GLY A 180 6.12 -13.56 -9.26
C GLY A 180 5.07 -12.54 -8.82
N LEU A 181 5.30 -11.87 -7.70
CA LEU A 181 4.43 -10.82 -7.17
C LEU A 181 4.79 -9.46 -7.77
N GLU A 182 3.77 -8.75 -8.22
CA GLU A 182 3.89 -7.32 -8.53
C GLU A 182 3.87 -6.53 -7.22
N TYR A 183 4.82 -5.59 -7.06
CA TYR A 183 5.01 -4.88 -5.80
C TYR A 183 5.36 -3.41 -5.96
N LEU A 184 5.05 -2.64 -4.90
CA LEU A 184 5.57 -1.32 -4.63
C LEU A 184 5.97 -1.25 -3.16
N VAL A 185 7.20 -0.81 -2.89
CA VAL A 185 7.75 -0.65 -1.54
C VAL A 185 8.39 0.72 -1.37
N VAL A 186 8.58 1.14 -0.11
CA VAL A 186 9.48 2.22 0.29
C VAL A 186 10.60 1.58 1.10
N ARG A 187 11.79 1.46 0.51
CA ARG A 187 12.94 0.81 1.13
C ARG A 187 13.28 1.43 2.50
N GLY A 188 13.95 0.69 3.35
CA GLY A 188 14.36 1.14 4.66
C GLY A 188 13.23 1.20 5.69
N ARG A 189 13.32 2.12 6.65
CA ARG A 189 12.40 2.22 7.79
C ARG A 189 11.14 3.03 7.52
N ARG A 190 11.16 3.88 6.48
CA ARG A 190 10.05 4.76 6.10
C ARG A 190 8.87 3.93 5.59
N GLY A 191 7.69 4.43 5.85
CA GLY A 191 6.46 3.80 5.44
C GLY A 191 5.27 4.36 6.23
N GLY A 192 4.22 3.58 6.31
CA GLY A 192 3.07 3.88 7.15
C GLY A 192 1.75 3.93 6.41
N SER A 193 0.68 3.89 7.18
CA SER A 193 -0.69 3.79 6.67
C SER A 193 -1.07 4.93 5.73
N ALA A 194 -0.60 6.16 5.99
CA ALA A 194 -0.92 7.31 5.15
C ALA A 194 -0.33 7.18 3.74
N MET A 195 0.94 6.79 3.62
CA MET A 195 1.60 6.57 2.32
C MET A 195 0.94 5.42 1.56
N THR A 196 0.61 4.32 2.25
CA THR A 196 -0.01 3.14 1.66
C THR A 196 -1.41 3.47 1.12
N ALA A 197 -2.24 4.14 1.92
CA ALA A 197 -3.55 4.59 1.48
C ALA A 197 -3.48 5.60 0.33
N ALA A 198 -2.48 6.50 0.34
CA ALA A 198 -2.23 7.44 -0.75
C ALA A 198 -1.89 6.71 -2.05
N ALA A 199 -1.07 5.66 -2.00
CA ALA A 199 -0.76 4.82 -3.15
C ALA A 199 -2.02 4.14 -3.72
N ILE A 200 -2.85 3.53 -2.87
CA ILE A 200 -4.15 2.95 -3.29
C ILE A 200 -5.02 4.03 -3.96
N ASN A 201 -5.17 5.19 -3.35
CA ASN A 201 -6.00 6.28 -3.87
C ASN A 201 -5.51 6.80 -5.24
N ALA A 202 -4.20 6.79 -5.49
CA ALA A 202 -3.62 7.17 -6.77
C ALA A 202 -3.83 6.10 -7.86
N ILE A 203 -3.78 4.82 -7.48
CA ILE A 203 -4.04 3.70 -8.38
C ILE A 203 -5.53 3.62 -8.73
N ALA A 204 -6.40 3.84 -7.75
CA ALA A 204 -7.85 3.73 -7.91
C ALA A 204 -8.44 4.78 -8.87
N SER A 205 -7.86 5.98 -8.92
CA SER A 205 -8.35 7.07 -9.78
C SER A 205 -7.20 7.85 -10.39
N GLU A 206 -7.31 8.18 -11.68
CA GLU A 206 -6.36 9.02 -12.40
C GLU A 206 -6.56 10.53 -12.14
N GLU A 207 -7.66 10.89 -11.48
CA GLU A 207 -7.90 12.27 -11.04
C GLU A 207 -6.93 12.65 -9.92
N GLU A 208 -6.38 13.83 -10.01
CA GLU A 208 -5.50 14.42 -8.98
C GLU A 208 -6.24 15.18 -7.91
#